data_745d51c07a90f101eceeff6c38fff6e7
#
_entry.id   745d51c07a90f101eceeff6c38fff6e7
#
_cell.length_a   1.000
_cell.length_b   1.000
_cell.length_c   1.000
_cell.angle_alpha   90.00
_cell.angle_beta   90.00
_cell.angle_gamma   90.00
#
_symmetry.space_group_name_H-M   'P 1'
#
loop_
_entity.id
_entity.type
_entity.pdbx_description
1 polymer ?
#
loop_
_entity_poly.entity_id
_entity_poly.type
_entity_poly.pdbx_seq_one_letter_code
_entity_poly.pdbx_strand_id
1 'polypeptide(L)'
;MYNASFYPTPPEVAEKMLAKVGKLYERSILEPSAGKGDLADAAVGKLDRYYNRCREVVHCIEIEPELQAAIRGKGYPLVGTDFLTFWPDEKYDLILMNPPFANGDAHLLHAWEILDHGDIVCLLNEQTLLNPCTSNRKLLATIIEEHGEVEHLGSCFAEDALRKTQVRVSMVHLRKKREEPK
;
A
#
# COMPACT_ATOMS: atom_id res chain seq x y z
N MET A 1 14.34 -17.88 -5.25
CA MET A 1 15.14 -16.65 -5.56
C MET A 1 14.12 -15.51 -5.58
N TYR A 2 14.08 -14.66 -4.54
CA TYR A 2 13.09 -13.56 -4.47
C TYR A 2 13.29 -12.61 -5.66
N ASN A 3 12.19 -12.18 -6.25
CA ASN A 3 12.20 -11.20 -7.34
C ASN A 3 12.91 -9.91 -6.89
N ALA A 4 13.72 -9.33 -7.77
CA ALA A 4 14.53 -8.15 -7.48
C ALA A 4 13.71 -6.89 -7.09
N SER A 5 12.38 -6.96 -7.20
CA SER A 5 11.43 -5.87 -6.95
C SER A 5 10.81 -5.89 -5.54
N PHE A 6 11.07 -6.92 -4.72
CA PHE A 6 10.50 -7.00 -3.37
C PHE A 6 11.39 -6.26 -2.37
N TYR A 7 10.84 -5.24 -1.74
CA TYR A 7 11.44 -4.49 -0.64
C TYR A 7 10.54 -4.61 0.58
N PRO A 8 10.96 -5.35 1.65
CA PRO A 8 10.22 -5.39 2.91
C PRO A 8 10.02 -3.97 3.46
N THR A 9 8.84 -3.68 3.97
CA THR A 9 8.57 -2.36 4.56
C THR A 9 9.16 -2.30 5.97
N PRO A 10 10.14 -1.40 6.23
CA PRO A 10 10.69 -1.25 7.58
C PRO A 10 9.62 -0.87 8.61
N PRO A 11 9.71 -1.37 9.86
CA PRO A 11 8.70 -1.11 10.89
C PRO A 11 8.42 0.38 11.13
N GLU A 12 9.45 1.22 11.15
CA GLU A 12 9.32 2.66 11.35
C GLU A 12 8.62 3.35 10.18
N VAL A 13 8.76 2.83 8.96
CA VAL A 13 8.04 3.32 7.77
C VAL A 13 6.58 2.89 7.84
N ALA A 14 6.29 1.65 8.21
CA ALA A 14 4.94 1.16 8.42
C ALA A 14 4.19 1.97 9.50
N GLU A 15 4.86 2.29 10.60
CA GLU A 15 4.30 3.17 11.67
C GLU A 15 3.96 4.56 11.14
N LYS A 16 4.83 5.18 10.34
CA LYS A 16 4.56 6.47 9.70
C LYS A 16 3.37 6.40 8.76
N MET A 17 3.26 5.34 7.96
CA MET A 17 2.11 5.13 7.07
C MET A 17 0.80 5.04 7.86
N LEU A 18 0.78 4.26 8.94
CA LEU A 18 -0.38 4.11 9.81
C LEU A 18 -0.73 5.37 10.61
N ALA A 19 0.25 6.23 10.87
CA ALA A 19 0.01 7.52 11.54
C ALA A 19 -0.81 8.48 10.66
N LYS A 20 -0.74 8.36 9.32
CA LYS A 20 -1.51 9.19 8.37
C LYS A 20 -3.02 8.93 8.44
N VAL A 21 -3.44 7.72 8.76
CA VAL A 21 -4.85 7.29 8.65
C VAL A 21 -5.64 7.29 9.96
N GLY A 22 -4.97 7.51 11.09
CA GLY A 22 -5.63 7.61 12.40
C GLY A 22 -6.26 6.29 12.88
N LYS A 23 -7.59 6.24 13.03
CA LYS A 23 -8.31 5.07 13.55
C LYS A 23 -8.47 4.00 12.47
N LEU A 24 -8.17 2.74 12.82
CA LEU A 24 -8.27 1.59 11.92
C LEU A 24 -9.50 0.70 12.19
N TYR A 25 -10.10 0.78 13.37
CA TYR A 25 -11.26 -0.04 13.70
C TYR A 25 -12.45 0.31 12.78
N GLU A 26 -13.24 -0.69 12.44
CA GLU A 26 -14.38 -0.60 11.50
C GLU A 26 -13.98 -0.30 10.05
N ARG A 27 -12.69 -0.38 9.70
CA ARG A 27 -12.24 -0.24 8.32
C ARG A 27 -12.05 -1.58 7.63
N SER A 28 -12.41 -1.63 6.36
CA SER A 28 -12.00 -2.70 5.45
C SER A 28 -10.66 -2.34 4.82
N ILE A 29 -9.64 -3.14 5.11
CA ILE A 29 -8.25 -2.83 4.78
C ILE A 29 -7.76 -3.76 3.68
N LEU A 30 -7.11 -3.20 2.66
CA LEU A 30 -6.44 -3.94 1.60
C LEU A 30 -4.94 -3.63 1.59
N GLU A 31 -4.12 -4.68 1.57
CA GLU A 31 -2.69 -4.63 1.24
C GLU A 31 -2.46 -5.33 -0.10
N PRO A 32 -2.39 -4.58 -1.22
CA PRO A 32 -2.42 -5.17 -2.56
C PRO A 32 -1.06 -5.64 -3.10
N SER A 33 0.00 -5.51 -2.32
CA SER A 33 1.36 -5.98 -2.66
C SER A 33 2.02 -6.48 -1.38
N ALA A 34 1.41 -7.53 -0.80
CA ALA A 34 1.59 -7.87 0.61
C ALA A 34 3.00 -8.38 0.95
N GLY A 35 3.72 -8.95 0.00
CA GLY A 35 5.04 -9.50 0.28
C GLY A 35 4.97 -10.55 1.39
N LYS A 36 5.66 -10.30 2.49
CA LYS A 36 5.59 -11.14 3.70
C LYS A 36 4.51 -10.67 4.69
N GLY A 37 3.74 -9.62 4.36
CA GLY A 37 2.68 -9.08 5.21
C GLY A 37 3.18 -8.08 6.26
N ASP A 38 4.23 -7.33 5.97
CA ASP A 38 4.80 -6.37 6.92
C ASP A 38 3.79 -5.25 7.28
N LEU A 39 3.10 -4.71 6.29
CA LEU A 39 2.06 -3.69 6.51
C LEU A 39 0.81 -4.29 7.15
N ALA A 40 0.42 -5.51 6.76
CA ALA A 40 -0.69 -6.22 7.39
C ALA A 40 -0.40 -6.49 8.88
N ASP A 41 0.81 -6.97 9.21
CA ASP A 41 1.23 -7.18 10.60
C ASP A 41 1.22 -5.87 11.40
N ALA A 42 1.70 -4.77 10.81
CA ALA A 42 1.68 -3.46 11.46
C ALA A 42 0.25 -2.94 11.69
N ALA A 43 -0.67 -3.12 10.72
CA ALA A 43 -2.08 -2.76 10.85
C ALA A 43 -2.76 -3.58 11.94
N VAL A 44 -2.55 -4.90 11.97
CA VAL A 44 -3.07 -5.81 13.01
C VAL A 44 -2.52 -5.42 14.37
N GLY A 45 -1.23 -5.15 14.52
CA GLY A 45 -0.63 -4.72 15.78
C GLY A 45 -1.27 -3.44 16.34
N LYS A 46 -1.78 -2.56 15.47
CA LYS A 46 -2.53 -1.37 15.87
C LYS A 46 -3.99 -1.68 16.22
N LEU A 47 -4.58 -2.72 15.60
CA LEU A 47 -5.95 -3.18 15.82
C LEU A 47 -6.08 -4.11 17.05
N ASP A 48 -5.08 -4.93 17.37
CA ASP A 48 -5.11 -5.96 18.43
C ASP A 48 -5.49 -5.42 19.82
N ARG A 49 -5.35 -4.12 20.03
CA ARG A 49 -5.80 -3.45 21.26
C ARG A 49 -7.33 -3.42 21.41
N TYR A 50 -8.08 -3.72 20.33
CA TYR A 50 -9.51 -3.51 20.24
C TYR A 50 -10.31 -4.74 19.78
N TYR A 51 -9.67 -5.74 19.10
CA TYR A 51 -10.35 -6.86 18.46
C TYR A 51 -9.62 -8.19 18.61
N ASN A 52 -10.38 -9.27 18.83
CA ASN A 52 -9.85 -10.65 18.94
C ASN A 52 -9.58 -11.32 17.56
N ARG A 53 -10.00 -10.74 16.43
CA ARG A 53 -9.89 -11.30 15.07
C ARG A 53 -9.44 -10.26 14.05
N CYS A 54 -8.38 -9.54 14.37
CA CYS A 54 -7.93 -8.40 13.56
C CYS A 54 -7.41 -8.80 12.17
N ARG A 55 -6.93 -10.04 12.00
CA ARG A 55 -6.38 -10.49 10.71
C ARG A 55 -7.43 -10.68 9.63
N GLU A 56 -8.66 -11.02 10.00
CA GLU A 56 -9.76 -11.24 9.06
C GLU A 56 -10.20 -9.97 8.32
N VAL A 57 -9.91 -8.78 8.87
CA VAL A 57 -10.27 -7.49 8.28
C VAL A 57 -9.17 -6.89 7.41
N VAL A 58 -8.00 -7.52 7.36
CA VAL A 58 -6.86 -7.10 6.51
C VAL A 58 -6.71 -8.09 5.37
N HIS A 59 -7.23 -7.73 4.22
CA HIS A 59 -7.14 -8.54 3.01
C HIS A 59 -5.82 -8.29 2.29
N CYS A 60 -5.22 -9.34 1.75
CA CYS A 60 -3.94 -9.29 1.07
C CYS A 60 -4.05 -9.77 -0.38
N ILE A 61 -3.24 -9.18 -1.25
CA ILE A 61 -2.98 -9.66 -2.61
C ILE A 61 -1.47 -9.82 -2.75
N GLU A 62 -1.03 -10.94 -3.35
CA GLU A 62 0.38 -11.21 -3.58
C GLU A 62 0.56 -12.08 -4.81
N ILE A 63 1.45 -11.66 -5.71
CA ILE A 63 1.67 -12.36 -6.99
C ILE A 63 2.61 -13.56 -6.86
N GLU A 64 3.59 -13.50 -5.94
CA GLU A 64 4.60 -14.53 -5.79
C GLU A 64 4.07 -15.72 -4.95
N PRO A 65 4.02 -16.96 -5.49
CA PRO A 65 3.45 -18.12 -4.80
C PRO A 65 4.09 -18.42 -3.43
N GLU A 66 5.40 -18.23 -3.31
CA GLU A 66 6.12 -18.46 -2.04
C GLU A 66 5.67 -17.46 -0.96
N LEU A 67 5.45 -16.20 -1.33
CA LEU A 67 4.97 -15.15 -0.44
C LEU A 67 3.48 -15.33 -0.11
N GLN A 68 2.67 -15.82 -1.06
CA GLN A 68 1.27 -16.20 -0.79
C GLN A 68 1.17 -17.26 0.31
N ALA A 69 2.08 -18.25 0.31
CA ALA A 69 2.12 -19.26 1.36
C ALA A 69 2.41 -18.64 2.74
N ALA A 70 3.31 -17.66 2.80
CA ALA A 70 3.60 -16.93 4.03
C ALA A 70 2.40 -16.13 4.54
N ILE A 71 1.67 -15.45 3.66
CA ILE A 71 0.44 -14.69 3.98
C ILE A 71 -0.63 -15.63 4.55
N ARG A 72 -0.91 -16.75 3.87
CA ARG A 72 -1.86 -17.76 4.37
C ARG A 72 -1.43 -18.37 5.70
N GLY A 73 -0.12 -18.64 5.87
CA GLY A 73 0.45 -19.17 7.11
C GLY A 73 0.28 -18.22 8.30
N LYS A 74 0.23 -16.91 8.06
CA LYS A 74 -0.08 -15.88 9.07
C LYS A 74 -1.59 -15.73 9.35
N GLY A 75 -2.46 -16.35 8.54
CA GLY A 75 -3.91 -16.30 8.71
C GLY A 75 -4.57 -15.08 8.08
N TYR A 76 -3.91 -14.41 7.13
CA TYR A 76 -4.53 -13.32 6.35
C TYR A 76 -5.36 -13.86 5.19
N PRO A 77 -6.55 -13.30 4.93
CA PRO A 77 -7.30 -13.57 3.70
C PRO A 77 -6.48 -13.14 2.48
N LEU A 78 -6.15 -14.10 1.61
CA LEU A 78 -5.57 -13.83 0.30
C LEU A 78 -6.70 -13.74 -0.72
N VAL A 79 -7.08 -12.52 -1.13
CA VAL A 79 -8.25 -12.24 -1.95
C VAL A 79 -7.96 -12.15 -3.45
N GLY A 80 -6.68 -12.13 -3.82
CA GLY A 80 -6.25 -12.09 -5.21
C GLY A 80 -4.77 -12.38 -5.37
N THR A 81 -4.32 -12.50 -6.61
CA THR A 81 -2.92 -12.76 -6.95
C THR A 81 -2.27 -11.59 -7.69
N ASP A 82 -2.94 -11.04 -8.70
CA ASP A 82 -2.46 -9.88 -9.45
C ASP A 82 -3.35 -8.67 -9.17
N PHE A 83 -2.77 -7.67 -8.50
CA PHE A 83 -3.52 -6.48 -8.11
C PHE A 83 -4.01 -5.67 -9.30
N LEU A 84 -3.23 -5.56 -10.38
CA LEU A 84 -3.62 -4.73 -11.53
C LEU A 84 -4.83 -5.29 -12.31
N THR A 85 -5.16 -6.56 -12.10
CA THR A 85 -6.35 -7.21 -12.69
C THR A 85 -7.46 -7.46 -11.65
N PHE A 86 -7.22 -7.13 -10.39
CA PHE A 86 -8.15 -7.36 -9.30
C PHE A 86 -9.25 -6.29 -9.25
N TRP A 87 -10.51 -6.76 -9.21
CA TRP A 87 -11.68 -5.92 -8.97
C TRP A 87 -12.45 -6.49 -7.78
N PRO A 88 -12.57 -5.75 -6.68
CA PRO A 88 -13.21 -6.26 -5.47
C PRO A 88 -14.73 -6.32 -5.61
N ASP A 89 -15.33 -7.38 -5.07
CA ASP A 89 -16.77 -7.46 -4.85
C ASP A 89 -17.20 -6.60 -3.64
N GLU A 90 -16.32 -6.48 -2.66
CA GLU A 90 -16.49 -5.63 -1.47
C GLU A 90 -15.71 -4.33 -1.62
N LYS A 91 -16.21 -3.28 -0.96
CA LYS A 91 -15.55 -1.98 -0.99
C LYS A 91 -14.52 -1.86 0.12
N TYR A 92 -13.37 -1.31 -0.23
CA TYR A 92 -12.33 -0.95 0.74
C TYR A 92 -12.38 0.55 1.04
N ASP A 93 -12.08 0.91 2.27
CA ASP A 93 -11.95 2.29 2.72
C ASP A 93 -10.55 2.63 3.27
N LEU A 94 -9.64 1.65 3.24
CA LEU A 94 -8.22 1.85 3.48
C LEU A 94 -7.39 0.91 2.61
N ILE A 95 -6.45 1.48 1.86
CA ILE A 95 -5.45 0.72 1.10
C ILE A 95 -4.05 1.14 1.59
N LEU A 96 -3.29 0.17 2.09
CA LEU A 96 -1.90 0.33 2.51
C LEU A 96 -1.01 -0.40 1.53
N MET A 97 -0.05 0.27 0.89
CA MET A 97 0.68 -0.37 -0.19
C MET A 97 2.13 0.08 -0.32
N ASN A 98 2.99 -0.91 -0.56
CA ASN A 98 4.36 -0.76 -1.00
C ASN A 98 4.54 -1.53 -2.31
N PRO A 99 4.06 -0.99 -3.45
CA PRO A 99 4.05 -1.69 -4.73
C PRO A 99 5.46 -1.81 -5.33
N PRO A 100 5.65 -2.68 -6.34
CA PRO A 100 6.88 -2.71 -7.11
C PRO A 100 7.19 -1.33 -7.69
N PHE A 101 8.41 -0.81 -7.44
CA PHE A 101 8.78 0.56 -7.83
C PHE A 101 8.75 0.81 -9.35
N ALA A 102 8.90 -0.24 -10.16
CA ALA A 102 8.90 -0.11 -11.61
C ALA A 102 7.56 0.36 -12.19
N ASN A 103 6.43 0.01 -11.55
CA ASN A 103 5.07 0.31 -11.99
C ASN A 103 4.17 0.79 -10.83
N GLY A 104 4.76 1.44 -9.85
CA GLY A 104 4.04 1.98 -8.69
C GLY A 104 2.97 3.01 -9.05
N ASP A 105 3.15 3.78 -10.14
CA ASP A 105 2.16 4.70 -10.67
C ASP A 105 0.88 3.98 -11.13
N ALA A 106 1.01 2.88 -11.88
CA ALA A 106 -0.12 2.07 -12.30
C ALA A 106 -0.86 1.44 -11.10
N HIS A 107 -0.11 0.95 -10.12
CA HIS A 107 -0.68 0.39 -8.89
C HIS A 107 -1.46 1.45 -8.10
N LEU A 108 -0.91 2.65 -7.91
CA LEU A 108 -1.59 3.69 -7.14
C LEU A 108 -2.82 4.23 -7.87
N LEU A 109 -2.78 4.34 -9.20
CA LEU A 109 -3.96 4.70 -10.00
C LEU A 109 -5.06 3.66 -9.88
N HIS A 110 -4.72 2.36 -9.97
CA HIS A 110 -5.70 1.29 -9.79
C HIS A 110 -6.28 1.28 -8.37
N ALA A 111 -5.45 1.50 -7.34
CA ALA A 111 -5.92 1.66 -5.97
C ALA A 111 -6.93 2.80 -5.82
N TRP A 112 -6.67 3.95 -6.47
CA TRP A 112 -7.60 5.08 -6.48
C TRP A 112 -8.93 4.73 -7.14
N GLU A 113 -8.90 3.92 -8.17
CA GLU A 113 -10.09 3.50 -8.91
C GLU A 113 -10.99 2.59 -8.07
N ILE A 114 -10.41 1.60 -7.38
CA ILE A 114 -11.15 0.64 -6.55
C ILE A 114 -11.50 1.14 -5.15
N LEU A 115 -10.86 2.20 -4.65
CA LEU A 115 -11.22 2.81 -3.37
C LEU A 115 -12.60 3.46 -3.47
N ASP A 116 -13.52 3.08 -2.56
CA ASP A 116 -14.84 3.69 -2.50
C ASP A 116 -14.76 5.11 -1.92
N HIS A 117 -14.30 5.20 -0.69
CA HIS A 117 -13.98 6.41 0.05
C HIS A 117 -12.93 6.07 1.12
N GLY A 118 -12.31 7.08 1.72
CA GLY A 118 -11.31 6.85 2.77
C GLY A 118 -9.89 7.14 2.30
N ASP A 119 -8.93 6.31 2.68
CA ASP A 119 -7.52 6.65 2.57
C ASP A 119 -6.72 5.62 1.76
N ILE A 120 -5.74 6.09 1.01
CA ILE A 120 -4.64 5.28 0.47
C ILE A 120 -3.34 5.84 1.02
N VAL A 121 -2.47 4.97 1.54
CA VAL A 121 -1.09 5.32 1.86
C VAL A 121 -0.16 4.42 1.06
N CYS A 122 0.64 5.02 0.21
CA CYS A 122 1.47 4.34 -0.78
C CYS A 122 2.91 4.80 -0.73
N LEU A 123 3.85 3.87 -0.79
CA LEU A 123 5.26 4.15 -0.99
C LEU A 123 5.60 4.10 -2.48
N LEU A 124 6.23 5.14 -2.99
CA LEU A 124 6.64 5.23 -4.39
C LEU A 124 8.12 5.61 -4.50
N ASN A 125 8.75 5.20 -5.58
CA ASN A 125 10.01 5.80 -5.99
C ASN A 125 9.80 7.31 -6.21
N GLU A 126 10.64 8.14 -5.59
CA GLU A 126 10.57 9.59 -5.69
C GLU A 126 10.59 10.08 -7.15
N GLN A 127 11.34 9.40 -8.04
CA GLN A 127 11.41 9.71 -9.47
C GLN A 127 10.05 9.57 -10.18
N THR A 128 9.16 8.74 -9.68
CA THR A 128 7.79 8.61 -10.21
C THR A 128 7.03 9.93 -10.10
N LEU A 129 7.28 10.68 -9.03
CA LEU A 129 6.61 11.95 -8.73
C LEU A 129 7.34 13.15 -9.34
N LEU A 130 8.68 13.15 -9.30
CA LEU A 130 9.50 14.27 -9.81
C LEU A 130 9.52 14.35 -11.35
N ASN A 131 9.24 13.24 -12.03
CA ASN A 131 9.36 13.16 -13.49
C ASN A 131 8.06 12.65 -14.14
N PRO A 132 7.01 13.51 -14.25
CA PRO A 132 5.71 13.13 -14.79
C PRO A 132 5.73 13.04 -16.33
N CYS A 133 6.58 12.19 -16.89
CA CYS A 133 6.76 12.07 -18.34
C CYS A 133 5.72 11.18 -19.03
N THR A 134 5.00 10.32 -18.30
CA THR A 134 3.96 9.43 -18.84
C THR A 134 2.56 9.96 -18.54
N SER A 135 1.55 9.49 -19.29
CA SER A 135 0.15 9.84 -19.05
C SER A 135 -0.29 9.43 -17.63
N ASN A 136 0.12 8.26 -17.16
CA ASN A 136 -0.17 7.78 -15.82
C ASN A 136 0.40 8.72 -14.74
N ARG A 137 1.67 9.12 -14.88
CA ARG A 137 2.32 10.01 -13.92
C ARG A 137 1.72 11.41 -13.90
N LYS A 138 1.27 11.90 -15.05
CA LYS A 138 0.55 13.20 -15.16
C LYS A 138 -0.80 13.13 -14.45
N LEU A 139 -1.57 12.06 -14.70
CA LEU A 139 -2.86 11.83 -14.03
C LEU A 139 -2.66 11.69 -12.51
N LEU A 140 -1.65 10.93 -12.10
CA LEU A 140 -1.32 10.74 -10.69
C LEU A 140 -0.96 12.08 -10.02
N ALA A 141 -0.17 12.93 -10.68
CA ALA A 141 0.17 14.26 -10.16
C ALA A 141 -1.08 15.11 -9.92
N THR A 142 -2.05 15.10 -10.83
CA THR A 142 -3.33 15.80 -10.67
C THR A 142 -4.13 15.26 -9.48
N ILE A 143 -4.22 13.93 -9.34
CA ILE A 143 -4.93 13.31 -8.21
C ILE A 143 -4.28 13.68 -6.88
N ILE A 144 -2.96 13.67 -6.81
CA ILE A 144 -2.21 14.04 -5.61
C ILE A 144 -2.45 15.52 -5.26
N GLU A 145 -2.42 16.41 -6.24
CA GLU A 145 -2.64 17.84 -6.03
C GLU A 145 -4.06 18.12 -5.47
N GLU A 146 -5.07 17.40 -5.94
CA GLU A 146 -6.45 17.60 -5.55
C GLU A 146 -6.85 16.86 -4.26
N HIS A 147 -6.25 15.71 -4.00
CA HIS A 147 -6.75 14.76 -3.00
C HIS A 147 -5.69 14.27 -2.02
N GLY A 148 -4.45 14.73 -2.08
CA GLY A 148 -3.41 14.12 -1.30
C GLY A 148 -2.28 15.03 -0.86
N GLU A 149 -1.31 14.37 -0.25
CA GLU A 149 -0.04 14.96 0.19
C GLU A 149 1.12 13.98 -0.06
N VAL A 150 2.32 14.52 -0.15
CA VAL A 150 3.56 13.75 -0.36
C VAL A 150 4.53 14.07 0.78
N GLU A 151 5.13 13.03 1.35
CA GLU A 151 6.23 13.11 2.31
C GLU A 151 7.46 12.39 1.74
N HIS A 152 8.57 13.10 1.60
CA HIS A 152 9.82 12.52 1.12
C HIS A 152 10.55 11.82 2.26
N LEU A 153 10.75 10.50 2.14
CA LEU A 153 11.39 9.66 3.16
C LEU A 153 12.88 9.44 2.92
N GLY A 154 13.40 9.85 1.75
CA GLY A 154 14.78 9.60 1.36
C GLY A 154 15.06 8.10 1.14
N SER A 155 16.24 7.62 1.53
CA SER A 155 16.69 6.24 1.32
C SER A 155 16.31 5.34 2.51
N CYS A 156 15.02 5.23 2.83
CA CYS A 156 14.53 4.51 4.02
C CYS A 156 14.65 2.98 3.95
N PHE A 157 15.01 2.39 2.80
CA PHE A 157 15.26 0.95 2.62
C PHE A 157 16.75 0.58 2.63
N ALA A 158 17.63 1.50 3.02
CA ALA A 158 19.10 1.34 2.88
C ALA A 158 19.76 0.43 3.94
N GLU A 159 19.03 -0.05 4.95
CA GLU A 159 19.62 -0.87 6.02
C GLU A 159 19.90 -2.33 5.63
N ASP A 160 19.37 -2.83 4.52
CA ASP A 160 19.78 -4.13 3.97
C ASP A 160 21.13 -3.98 3.24
N ALA A 161 22.21 -4.20 3.97
CA ALA A 161 23.61 -4.02 3.53
C ALA A 161 24.01 -4.87 2.31
N LEU A 162 23.14 -5.74 1.79
CA LEU A 162 23.34 -6.56 0.60
C LEU A 162 22.76 -5.93 -0.68
N ARG A 163 21.92 -4.89 -0.58
CA ARG A 163 21.37 -4.16 -1.73
C ARG A 163 21.54 -2.67 -1.51
N LYS A 164 22.70 -2.12 -1.87
CA LYS A 164 22.96 -0.66 -1.95
C LYS A 164 22.13 -0.02 -3.08
N THR A 165 20.81 -0.10 -3.03
CA THR A 165 19.96 0.70 -3.90
C THR A 165 19.68 2.01 -3.18
N GLN A 166 20.30 3.08 -3.65
CA GLN A 166 20.03 4.47 -3.23
C GLN A 166 18.67 4.95 -3.78
N VAL A 167 17.65 4.08 -3.73
CA VAL A 167 16.31 4.44 -4.17
C VAL A 167 15.72 5.38 -3.13
N ARG A 168 15.46 6.61 -3.52
CA ARG A 168 14.74 7.56 -2.70
C ARG A 168 13.25 7.27 -2.81
N VAL A 169 12.59 7.25 -1.67
CA VAL A 169 11.18 6.88 -1.54
C VAL A 169 10.38 8.06 -1.04
N SER A 170 9.20 8.21 -1.58
CA SER A 170 8.18 9.15 -1.11
C SER A 170 6.95 8.39 -0.66
N MET A 171 6.35 8.85 0.42
CA MET A 171 5.05 8.39 0.90
C MET A 171 3.97 9.32 0.37
N VAL A 172 3.00 8.75 -0.33
CA VAL A 172 1.82 9.45 -0.84
C VAL A 172 0.63 9.07 0.01
N HIS A 173 -0.09 10.04 0.54
CA HIS A 173 -1.35 9.85 1.22
C HIS A 173 -2.46 10.51 0.40
N LEU A 174 -3.40 9.72 -0.08
CA LEU A 174 -4.59 10.19 -0.79
C LEU A 174 -5.83 9.99 0.07
N ARG A 175 -6.75 10.94 0.00
CA ARG A 175 -8.05 10.84 0.66
C ARG A 175 -9.19 11.08 -0.33
N LYS A 176 -10.05 10.07 -0.48
CA LYS A 176 -11.27 10.12 -1.28
C LYS A 176 -12.46 10.38 -0.37
N LYS A 177 -13.17 11.48 -0.59
CA LYS A 177 -14.39 11.79 0.16
C LYS A 177 -15.54 10.92 -0.35
N ARG A 178 -16.47 10.59 0.56
CA ARG A 178 -17.73 9.96 0.17
C ARG A 178 -18.52 10.92 -0.71
N GLU A 179 -18.95 10.46 -1.88
CA GLU A 179 -19.90 11.24 -2.68
C GLU A 179 -21.24 11.30 -1.93
N GLU A 180 -21.73 12.50 -1.64
CA GLU A 180 -23.07 12.65 -1.10
C GLU A 180 -24.08 12.30 -2.20
N PRO A 181 -25.10 11.47 -1.92
CA PRO A 181 -26.14 11.20 -2.89
C PRO A 181 -26.84 12.51 -3.25
N LYS A 182 -26.92 12.80 -4.55
CA LYS A 182 -27.65 13.96 -5.08
C LYS A 182 -29.14 13.81 -4.86
#